data_8fbb4bdaf05c590c443f1e73ba2e6913
#
_entry.id   8fbb4bdaf05c590c443f1e73ba2e6913
#
_cell.length_a   1.000
_cell.length_b   1.000
_cell.length_c   1.000
_cell.angle_alpha   90.00
_cell.angle_beta   90.00
_cell.angle_gamma   90.00
#
_symmetry.space_group_name_H-M   'P 1'
#
loop_
_entity.id
_entity.type
_entity.pdbx_description
1 polymer ?
#
loop_
_entity_poly.entity_id
_entity_poly.type
_entity_poly.pdbx_seq_one_letter_code
_entity_poly.pdbx_strand_id
1 'polypeptide(L)'
;MSIEFRESAFRHNKSEADIRWAFMNPCYDGPIEDASGKNDRFIRLGFDTSGNLLEMLYNEYGDHVCIFHAMKCRCIFFSLLEV
;
A
#
# COMPACT_ATOMS: atom_id res chain seq x y z
N MET A 1 11.73 10.83 -2.72
CA MET A 1 11.37 9.55 -2.05
C MET A 1 11.66 8.39 -2.98
N SER A 2 12.37 7.39 -2.52
CA SER A 2 12.59 6.19 -3.33
C SER A 2 11.66 5.07 -2.85
N ILE A 3 11.23 4.25 -3.79
CA ILE A 3 10.31 3.14 -3.52
C ILE A 3 11.02 1.83 -3.83
N GLU A 4 11.09 0.96 -2.81
CA GLU A 4 11.58 -0.40 -2.96
C GLU A 4 10.38 -1.35 -2.93
N PHE A 5 10.52 -2.46 -3.63
CA PHE A 5 9.48 -3.50 -3.65
C PHE A 5 10.08 -4.79 -3.14
N ARG A 6 9.43 -5.40 -2.15
CA ARG A 6 9.76 -6.76 -1.77
C ARG A 6 9.05 -7.71 -2.74
N GLU A 7 9.59 -8.90 -2.90
CA GLU A 7 9.02 -9.92 -3.75
C GLU A 7 7.56 -10.21 -3.39
N SER A 8 7.23 -10.18 -2.10
CA SER A 8 5.88 -10.42 -1.63
C SER A 8 4.85 -9.41 -2.15
N ALA A 9 5.30 -8.22 -2.58
CA ALA A 9 4.40 -7.22 -3.16
C ALA A 9 3.80 -7.68 -4.49
N PHE A 10 4.45 -8.64 -5.17
CA PHE A 10 4.01 -9.12 -6.49
C PHE A 10 3.22 -10.42 -6.41
N ARG A 11 2.91 -10.89 -5.21
CA ARG A 11 2.26 -12.19 -4.99
C ARG A 11 0.84 -12.26 -5.54
N HIS A 12 0.20 -11.13 -5.74
CA HIS A 12 -1.19 -11.03 -6.20
C HIS A 12 -1.32 -10.54 -7.63
N ASN A 13 -0.29 -10.78 -8.45
CA ASN A 13 -0.28 -10.49 -9.89
C ASN A 13 -0.46 -9.02 -10.27
N LYS A 14 -0.04 -8.11 -9.42
CA LYS A 14 -0.01 -6.69 -9.78
C LYS A 14 1.39 -6.35 -10.26
N SER A 15 1.48 -5.58 -11.35
CA SER A 15 2.76 -5.17 -11.90
C SER A 15 3.38 -4.06 -11.05
N GLU A 16 4.70 -3.94 -11.13
CA GLU A 16 5.40 -2.85 -10.45
C GLU A 16 4.85 -1.49 -10.90
N ALA A 17 4.58 -1.33 -12.19
CA ALA A 17 4.06 -0.06 -12.72
C ALA A 17 2.70 0.30 -12.12
N ASP A 18 1.79 -0.69 -12.00
CA ASP A 18 0.48 -0.46 -11.41
C ASP A 18 0.56 -0.13 -9.93
N ILE A 19 1.41 -0.87 -9.20
CA ILE A 19 1.59 -0.62 -7.76
C ILE A 19 2.17 0.77 -7.54
N ARG A 20 3.19 1.14 -8.33
CA ARG A 20 3.84 2.45 -8.23
C ARG A 20 2.85 3.57 -8.51
N TRP A 21 2.04 3.43 -9.55
CA TRP A 21 1.02 4.43 -9.89
C TRP A 21 0.02 4.61 -8.75
N ALA A 22 -0.53 3.50 -8.25
CA ALA A 22 -1.51 3.54 -7.15
C ALA A 22 -0.89 4.14 -5.89
N PHE A 23 0.37 3.81 -5.61
CA PHE A 23 1.08 4.31 -4.44
C PHE A 23 1.31 5.82 -4.50
N MET A 24 1.59 6.34 -5.69
CA MET A 24 1.85 7.77 -5.90
C MET A 24 0.58 8.59 -6.05
N ASN A 25 -0.59 7.94 -6.17
CA ASN A 25 -1.88 8.61 -6.31
C ASN A 25 -2.86 8.08 -5.26
N PRO A 26 -2.55 8.25 -3.97
CA PRO A 26 -3.33 7.64 -2.91
C PRO A 26 -4.63 8.38 -2.65
N CYS A 27 -5.65 7.65 -2.20
CA CYS A 27 -6.86 8.22 -1.64
C CYS A 27 -6.93 8.04 -0.12
N TYR A 28 -6.02 7.25 0.45
CA TYR A 28 -5.88 7.11 1.90
C TYR A 28 -4.46 6.67 2.23
N ASP A 29 -3.94 7.14 3.36
CA ASP A 29 -2.66 6.70 3.90
C ASP A 29 -2.69 6.85 5.41
N GLY A 30 -2.25 5.83 6.12
CA GLY A 30 -2.21 5.88 7.57
C GLY A 30 -1.47 4.69 8.18
N PRO A 31 -1.19 4.77 9.47
CA PRO A 31 -0.49 3.70 10.18
C PRO A 31 -1.37 2.48 10.39
N ILE A 32 -0.74 1.32 10.45
CA ILE A 32 -1.37 0.09 10.90
C ILE A 32 -0.70 -0.31 12.22
N GLU A 33 -1.50 -0.47 13.27
CA GLU A 33 -1.02 -1.06 14.50
C GLU A 33 -1.01 -2.57 14.36
N ASP A 34 0.14 -3.18 14.64
CA ASP A 34 0.21 -4.62 14.72
C ASP A 34 0.18 -5.08 16.18
N ALA A 35 0.08 -6.39 16.38
CA ALA A 35 -0.01 -6.98 17.72
C ALA A 35 1.26 -6.78 18.56
N SER A 36 2.37 -6.40 17.95
CA SER A 36 3.64 -6.15 18.65
C SER A 36 3.79 -4.69 19.10
N GLY A 37 2.85 -3.82 18.72
CA GLY A 37 2.90 -2.41 19.08
C GLY A 37 3.93 -1.60 18.30
N LYS A 38 4.49 -2.16 17.24
CA LYS A 38 5.43 -1.44 16.38
C LYS A 38 4.65 -0.56 15.40
N ASN A 39 5.00 0.71 15.33
CA ASN A 39 4.34 1.68 14.47
C ASN A 39 5.15 1.98 13.22
N ASP A 40 5.77 0.97 12.63
CA ASP A 40 6.59 1.10 11.44
C ASP A 40 5.91 0.60 10.16
N ARG A 41 4.64 0.20 10.26
CA ARG A 41 3.85 -0.28 9.13
C ARG A 41 2.74 0.68 8.80
N PHE A 42 2.51 0.83 7.51
CA PHE A 42 1.50 1.75 6.99
C PHE A 42 0.67 1.06 5.93
N ILE A 43 -0.59 1.49 5.79
CA ILE A 43 -1.44 1.09 4.68
C ILE A 43 -1.71 2.31 3.81
N ARG A 44 -1.63 2.11 2.51
CA ARG A 44 -2.00 3.12 1.52
C ARG A 44 -3.00 2.51 0.57
N LEU A 45 -4.08 3.23 0.30
CA LEU A 45 -5.08 2.83 -0.69
C LEU A 45 -4.98 3.77 -1.87
N GLY A 46 -4.99 3.21 -3.07
CA GLY A 46 -4.93 4.03 -4.28
C GLY A 46 -5.44 3.25 -5.48
N PHE A 47 -5.91 3.97 -6.49
CA PHE A 47 -6.40 3.37 -7.72
C PHE A 47 -5.26 3.17 -8.70
N ASP A 48 -5.22 2.00 -9.35
CA ASP A 48 -4.30 1.78 -10.45
C ASP A 48 -4.81 2.44 -11.74
N THR A 49 -4.07 2.29 -12.83
CA THR A 49 -4.43 2.93 -14.10
C THR A 49 -5.70 2.34 -14.73
N SER A 50 -6.12 1.16 -14.29
CA SER A 50 -7.33 0.50 -14.75
C SER A 50 -8.55 0.80 -13.86
N GLY A 51 -8.38 1.64 -12.84
CA GLY A 51 -9.46 2.00 -11.94
C GLY A 51 -9.70 1.01 -10.82
N ASN A 52 -8.78 0.07 -10.60
CA ASN A 52 -8.90 -0.87 -9.48
C ASN A 52 -8.29 -0.26 -8.22
N LEU A 53 -9.03 -0.31 -7.13
CA LEU A 53 -8.51 0.15 -5.84
C LEU A 53 -7.58 -0.92 -5.28
N LEU A 54 -6.35 -0.53 -4.98
CA LEU A 54 -5.36 -1.42 -4.39
C LEU A 54 -5.12 -1.08 -2.94
N GLU A 55 -4.91 -2.11 -2.12
CA GLU A 55 -4.37 -1.94 -0.78
C GLU A 55 -2.87 -2.25 -0.83
N MET A 56 -2.07 -1.37 -0.26
CA MET A 56 -0.62 -1.52 -0.26
C MET A 56 -0.11 -1.35 1.17
N LEU A 57 0.70 -2.29 1.63
CA LEU A 57 1.34 -2.20 2.93
C LEU A 57 2.81 -1.91 2.72
N TYR A 58 3.34 -0.99 3.51
CA TYR A 58 4.74 -0.60 3.38
C TYR A 58 5.35 -0.23 4.72
N ASN A 59 6.68 -0.29 4.76
CA ASN A 59 7.48 0.25 5.85
C ASN A 59 8.12 1.54 5.37
N GLU A 60 8.30 2.49 6.28
CA GLU A 60 8.94 3.76 5.98
C GLU A 60 10.31 3.82 6.67
N TYR A 61 11.33 4.14 5.89
CA TYR A 61 12.72 4.25 6.37
C TYR A 61 13.31 5.56 5.88
N GLY A 62 13.22 6.60 6.71
CA GLY A 62 13.74 7.90 6.32
C GLY A 62 13.05 8.44 5.06
N ASP A 63 13.83 8.58 3.98
CA ASP A 63 13.33 9.14 2.72
C ASP A 63 12.93 8.06 1.69
N HIS A 64 12.89 6.79 2.11
CA HIS A 64 12.43 5.73 1.22
C HIS A 64 11.39 4.85 1.90
N VAL A 65 10.62 4.14 1.09
CA VAL A 65 9.60 3.21 1.55
C VAL A 65 9.84 1.85 0.92
N CYS A 66 9.43 0.80 1.60
CA CYS A 66 9.51 -0.56 1.09
C CYS A 66 8.10 -1.16 1.08
N ILE A 67 7.55 -1.38 -0.12
CA ILE A 67 6.23 -1.99 -0.27
C ILE A 67 6.39 -3.51 -0.21
N PHE A 68 5.70 -4.15 0.73
CA PHE A 68 5.81 -5.60 0.91
C PHE A 68 4.50 -6.34 0.63
N HIS A 69 3.42 -5.62 0.33
CA HIS A 69 2.13 -6.22 0.03
C HIS A 69 1.35 -5.26 -0.87
N ALA A 70 0.73 -5.80 -1.91
CA ALA A 70 -0.15 -5.05 -2.79
C ALA A 70 -1.17 -5.99 -3.42
N MET A 71 -2.44 -5.66 -3.29
CA MET A 71 -3.52 -6.46 -3.88
C MET A 71 -4.77 -5.61 -4.04
N LYS A 72 -5.77 -6.13 -4.72
CA LYS A 72 -7.07 -5.48 -4.79
C LYS A 72 -7.58 -5.24 -3.37
N CYS A 73 -8.05 -4.04 -3.09
CA CYS A 73 -8.47 -3.65 -1.75
C CYS A 73 -9.61 -4.53 -1.25
N ARG A 74 -9.41 -5.13 -0.09
CA ARG A 74 -10.43 -5.95 0.56
C ARG A 74 -11.44 -5.05 1.27
N CYS A 75 -12.67 -5.50 1.35
CA CYS A 75 -13.74 -4.68 1.94
C CYS A 75 -13.51 -4.29 3.40
N ILE A 76 -12.67 -5.03 4.12
CA ILE A 76 -12.33 -4.68 5.51
C ILE A 76 -11.66 -3.31 5.63
N PHE A 77 -11.10 -2.80 4.53
CA PHE A 77 -10.45 -1.49 4.51
C PHE A 77 -11.31 -0.38 3.91
N PHE A 78 -12.51 -0.70 3.42
CA PHE A 78 -13.36 0.30 2.79
C PHE A 78 -13.79 1.39 3.77
N SER A 79 -13.89 1.08 5.05
CA SER A 79 -14.23 2.07 6.06
C SER A 79 -13.20 3.20 6.18
N LEU A 80 -11.96 2.95 5.76
CA LEU A 80 -10.91 3.97 5.77
C LEU A 80 -11.17 5.08 4.76
N LEU A 81 -12.02 4.82 3.76
CA LEU A 81 -12.37 5.79 2.72
C LEU A 81 -13.53 6.69 3.11
N GLU A 82 -14.18 6.41 4.23
CA GLU A 82 -15.29 7.22 4.73
C GLU A 82 -14.76 8.52 5.33
N VAL A 83 -15.35 9.61 4.94
CA VAL A 83 -15.03 10.95 5.41
C VAL A 83 -16.18 11.50 6.23
#